data_dda7409892bfbdf8b88b61cda9747b72
#
_entry.id   dda7409892bfbdf8b88b61cda9747b72
#
_cell.length_a   1.000
_cell.length_b   1.000
_cell.length_c   1.000
_cell.angle_alpha   90.00
_cell.angle_beta   90.00
_cell.angle_gamma   90.00
#
_symmetry.space_group_name_H-M   'P 1'
#
loop_
_entity.id
_entity.type
_entity.pdbx_description
1 polymer ?
#
loop_
_entity_poly.entity_id
_entity_poly.type
_entity_poly.pdbx_seq_one_letter_code
_entity_poly.pdbx_strand_id
1 'polypeptide(L)' 'MSDAEQQTGVSDTVYNLTSVLYHAAEGGQVYVKYIDDAAREGDDELVEFFKDVQEQDAWRAQKAKTLISRR' A
#
# COMPACT_ATOMS: atom_id res chain seq x y z
N MET A 1 19.64 -17.75 -6.48
CA MET A 1 18.81 -16.64 -7.00
C MET A 1 17.36 -17.02 -6.98
N SER A 2 16.52 -16.05 -6.71
CA SER A 2 15.09 -16.29 -6.70
C SER A 2 14.50 -16.15 -8.10
N ASP A 3 13.27 -16.60 -8.26
CA ASP A 3 12.55 -16.44 -9.52
C ASP A 3 12.38 -14.98 -9.91
N ALA A 4 12.11 -14.11 -8.92
CA ALA A 4 11.92 -12.68 -9.18
C ALA A 4 13.19 -12.03 -9.74
N GLU A 5 14.34 -12.35 -9.16
CA GLU A 5 15.62 -11.82 -9.61
C GLU A 5 15.95 -12.33 -11.01
N GLN A 6 15.70 -13.61 -11.26
CA GLN A 6 15.96 -14.21 -12.58
C GLN A 6 15.07 -13.63 -13.67
N GLN A 7 13.82 -13.31 -13.34
CA GLN A 7 12.85 -12.85 -14.32
C GLN A 7 12.93 -11.36 -14.59
N THR A 8 13.27 -10.56 -13.58
CA THR A 8 13.19 -9.11 -13.66
C THR A 8 14.53 -8.40 -13.65
N GLY A 9 15.60 -9.08 -13.24
CA GLY A 9 16.92 -8.49 -13.12
C GLY A 9 17.14 -7.67 -11.87
N VAL A 10 16.19 -7.67 -10.92
CA VAL A 10 16.34 -7.00 -9.64
C VAL A 10 16.42 -8.02 -8.51
N SER A 11 17.01 -7.64 -7.38
CA SER A 11 17.10 -8.54 -6.23
C SER A 11 15.74 -8.84 -5.66
N ASP A 12 15.62 -9.97 -4.96
CA ASP A 12 14.38 -10.38 -4.31
C ASP A 12 13.82 -9.32 -3.40
N THR A 13 14.69 -8.78 -2.54
CA THR A 13 14.24 -7.83 -1.53
C THR A 13 13.76 -6.53 -2.15
N VAL A 14 14.41 -6.06 -3.20
CA VAL A 14 13.97 -4.86 -3.93
C VAL A 14 12.65 -5.14 -4.64
N TYR A 15 12.52 -6.28 -5.28
CA TYR A 15 11.27 -6.66 -5.94
C TYR A 15 10.12 -6.72 -4.94
N ASN A 16 10.36 -7.35 -3.80
CA ASN A 16 9.35 -7.49 -2.75
C ASN A 16 8.92 -6.12 -2.20
N LEU A 17 9.89 -5.23 -1.95
CA LEU A 17 9.60 -3.88 -1.47
C LEU A 17 8.82 -3.07 -2.50
N THR A 18 9.18 -3.21 -3.77
CA THR A 18 8.46 -2.54 -4.86
C THR A 18 7.02 -3.01 -4.94
N SER A 19 6.80 -4.31 -4.74
CA SER A 19 5.46 -4.88 -4.72
C SER A 19 4.63 -4.31 -3.57
N VAL A 20 5.21 -4.22 -2.37
CA VAL A 20 4.52 -3.64 -1.20
C VAL A 20 4.16 -2.18 -1.47
N LEU A 21 5.10 -1.41 -2.03
CA LEU A 21 4.87 -0.01 -2.37
C LEU A 21 3.71 0.13 -3.36
N TYR A 22 3.72 -0.68 -4.41
CA TYR A 22 2.67 -0.62 -5.43
C TYR A 22 1.30 -0.91 -4.84
N HIS A 23 1.18 -1.99 -4.07
CA HIS A 23 -0.10 -2.37 -3.48
C HIS A 23 -0.59 -1.37 -2.44
N ALA A 24 0.30 -0.82 -1.64
CA ALA A 24 -0.07 0.19 -0.66
C ALA A 24 -0.57 1.47 -1.33
N ALA A 25 0.10 1.91 -2.40
CA ALA A 25 -0.30 3.11 -3.14
C ALA A 25 -1.64 2.89 -3.83
N GLU A 26 -1.86 1.72 -4.42
CA GLU A 26 -3.11 1.38 -5.07
C GLU A 26 -4.25 1.32 -4.06
N GLY A 27 -4.01 0.74 -2.89
CA GLY A 27 -5.00 0.66 -1.81
C GLY A 27 -5.49 2.03 -1.38
N GLY A 28 -4.58 3.00 -1.29
CA GLY A 28 -4.95 4.37 -0.92
C GLY A 28 -6.00 4.97 -1.82
N GLN A 29 -5.94 4.69 -3.12
CA GLN A 29 -6.92 5.19 -4.09
C GLN A 29 -8.27 4.50 -3.94
N VAL A 30 -8.26 3.19 -3.70
CA VAL A 30 -9.48 2.40 -3.54
C VAL A 30 -10.25 2.84 -2.30
N TYR A 31 -9.56 3.14 -1.20
CA TYR A 31 -10.20 3.51 0.06
C TYR A 31 -10.91 4.86 0.01
N VAL A 32 -10.56 5.76 -0.91
CA VAL A 32 -11.32 6.99 -1.11
C VAL A 32 -12.78 6.67 -1.42
N LYS A 33 -13.01 5.70 -2.30
CA LYS A 33 -14.37 5.28 -2.65
C LYS A 33 -15.07 4.60 -1.46
N TYR A 34 -14.35 3.76 -0.74
CA TYR A 34 -14.92 3.07 0.41
C TYR A 34 -15.37 4.04 1.49
N ILE A 35 -14.57 5.07 1.76
CA ILE A 35 -14.89 6.11 2.74
C ILE A 35 -16.15 6.86 2.31
N ASP A 36 -16.24 7.22 1.01
CA ASP A 36 -17.40 7.91 0.48
C ASP A 36 -18.66 7.09 0.63
N ASP A 37 -18.60 5.80 0.30
CA ASP A 37 -19.75 4.90 0.43
C ASP A 37 -20.22 4.79 1.89
N ALA A 38 -19.28 4.65 2.81
CA ALA A 38 -19.59 4.57 4.23
C ALA A 38 -20.21 5.87 4.76
N ALA A 39 -19.69 7.01 4.29
CA ALA A 39 -20.23 8.31 4.67
C ALA A 39 -21.67 8.49 4.19
N ARG A 40 -21.96 8.01 2.98
CA ARG A 40 -23.33 8.08 2.45
C ARG A 40 -24.32 7.25 3.25
N GLU A 41 -23.85 6.16 3.84
CA GLU A 41 -24.68 5.32 4.70
C GLU A 41 -24.81 5.89 6.11
N GLY A 42 -24.06 6.93 6.43
CA GLY A 42 -24.05 7.51 7.76
C GLY A 42 -23.34 6.65 8.79
N ASP A 43 -22.45 5.75 8.33
CA ASP A 43 -21.74 4.83 9.22
C ASP A 43 -20.39 5.41 9.60
N ASP A 44 -20.37 6.22 10.66
CA ASP A 44 -19.18 6.95 11.11
C ASP A 44 -18.07 6.00 11.56
N GLU A 45 -18.43 4.91 12.20
CA GLU A 45 -17.45 3.93 12.67
C GLU A 45 -16.72 3.29 11.47
N LEU A 46 -17.46 2.96 10.43
CA LEU A 46 -16.90 2.37 9.22
C LEU A 46 -16.01 3.38 8.48
N VAL A 47 -16.44 4.66 8.44
CA VAL A 47 -15.62 5.73 7.87
C VAL A 47 -14.26 5.79 8.57
N GLU A 48 -14.26 5.80 9.89
CA GLU A 48 -13.02 5.87 10.67
C GLU A 48 -12.14 4.65 10.46
N PHE A 49 -12.75 3.48 10.33
CA PHE A 49 -12.00 2.26 10.05
C PHE A 49 -11.26 2.36 8.69
N PHE A 50 -11.97 2.78 7.66
CA PHE A 50 -11.35 2.90 6.32
C PHE A 50 -10.27 3.97 6.30
N LYS A 51 -10.46 5.08 7.01
CA LYS A 51 -9.43 6.12 7.12
C LYS A 51 -8.16 5.59 7.80
N ASP A 52 -8.34 4.78 8.84
CA ASP A 52 -7.22 4.17 9.55
C ASP A 52 -6.44 3.23 8.63
N VAL A 53 -7.14 2.39 7.86
CA VAL A 53 -6.48 1.49 6.90
C VAL A 53 -5.71 2.31 5.86
N GLN A 54 -6.30 3.39 5.35
CA GLN A 54 -5.65 4.26 4.38
C GLN A 54 -4.37 4.87 4.94
N GLU A 55 -4.39 5.32 6.19
CA GLU A 55 -3.21 5.86 6.85
C GLU A 55 -2.11 4.81 7.00
N GLN A 56 -2.49 3.58 7.35
CA GLN A 56 -1.54 2.48 7.47
C GLN A 56 -0.90 2.15 6.12
N ASP A 57 -1.67 2.18 5.04
CA ASP A 57 -1.13 1.94 3.71
C ASP A 57 -0.18 3.07 3.29
N ALA A 58 -0.51 4.33 3.62
CA ALA A 58 0.38 5.45 3.35
C ALA A 58 1.70 5.30 4.10
N TRP A 59 1.65 4.86 5.36
CA TRP A 59 2.85 4.61 6.16
C TRP A 59 3.69 3.49 5.54
N ARG A 60 3.05 2.39 5.11
CA ARG A 60 3.75 1.28 4.47
C ARG A 60 4.43 1.72 3.19
N ALA A 61 3.73 2.51 2.37
CA ALA A 61 4.30 3.02 1.13
C ALA A 61 5.55 3.87 1.40
N GLN A 62 5.46 4.76 2.39
CA GLN A 62 6.59 5.62 2.74
C GLN A 62 7.76 4.80 3.27
N LYS A 63 7.49 3.83 4.13
CA LYS A 63 8.52 2.97 4.68
C LYS A 63 9.19 2.12 3.59
N ALA A 64 8.39 1.57 2.67
CA ALA A 64 8.92 0.80 1.56
C ALA A 64 9.85 1.64 0.69
N LYS A 65 9.46 2.88 0.38
CA LYS A 65 10.29 3.81 -0.40
C LYS A 65 11.62 4.07 0.30
N THR A 66 11.59 4.29 1.60
CA THR A 66 12.79 4.52 2.39
C THR A 66 13.72 3.31 2.32
N LEU A 67 13.16 2.12 2.47
CA LEU A 67 13.96 0.90 2.46
C LEU A 67 14.52 0.59 1.07
N ILE A 68 13.78 0.89 0.01
CA ILE A 68 14.26 0.73 -1.37
C ILE A 68 15.45 1.66 -1.62
N SER A 69 15.36 2.92 -1.17
CA SER A 69 16.43 3.89 -1.42
C SER A 69 17.70 3.59 -0.66
N ARG A 70 17.66 2.69 0.32
CA ARG A 70 18.84 2.26 1.07
C ARG A 70 19.54 1.04 0.44
N ARG A 71 19.00 0.52 -0.63
CA ARG A 71 19.56 -0.64 -1.34
C ARG A 71 20.36 -0.16 -2.55
#